data_0a28f2b1555fe51da3d5b53c3a78c7d3
#
_entry.id   0a28f2b1555fe51da3d5b53c3a78c7d3
#
_cell.length_a   1.000
_cell.length_b   1.000
_cell.length_c   1.000
_cell.angle_alpha   90.00
_cell.angle_beta   90.00
_cell.angle_gamma   90.00
#
_symmetry.space_group_name_H-M   'P 1'
#
loop_
_entity.id
_entity.type
_entity.pdbx_description
1 polymer ?
#
loop_
_entity_poly.entity_id
_entity_poly.type
_entity_poly.pdbx_seq_one_letter_code
_entity_poly.pdbx_strand_id
1 'polypeptide(L)'
;VLTELKDSDSGRLSTEYKAYLDTLLEQVVKVFPDTLIQFVKDVSEIPKKYGIKDFAFGKQGTFNEEKFVFVRQTEKTEESDRYETTAHEFIHVATSEYIDENPNGTQSKTVRKLLAIVKKHVSSAPDKSVKGVHGLNHILSKRNVYVQAKELLAYGLTHPEIVAELKKIPYTWATENKGIGAIAASMLETGEPTNVYEALLAVYGNILGIEENRLESTRRSTST
;
A
#
# COMPACT_ATOMS: atom_id res chain seq x y z
N VAL A 1 -16.54 -2.04 -9.81
CA VAL A 1 -15.93 -1.19 -8.75
C VAL A 1 -14.67 -0.46 -9.24
N LEU A 2 -13.64 -1.17 -9.79
CA LEU A 2 -12.47 -0.49 -10.36
C LEU A 2 -12.82 0.41 -11.55
N THR A 3 -13.78 0.00 -12.38
CA THR A 3 -14.31 0.82 -13.47
C THR A 3 -14.98 2.08 -12.93
N GLU A 4 -15.82 1.95 -11.90
CA GLU A 4 -16.47 3.09 -11.25
C GLU A 4 -15.49 4.05 -10.59
N LEU A 5 -14.40 3.54 -9.98
CA LEU A 5 -13.32 4.35 -9.46
C LEU A 5 -12.58 5.10 -10.57
N LYS A 6 -12.29 4.44 -11.69
CA LYS A 6 -11.57 5.04 -12.83
C LYS A 6 -12.38 6.12 -13.51
N ASP A 7 -13.69 5.99 -13.56
CA ASP A 7 -14.61 6.93 -14.19
C ASP A 7 -14.99 8.11 -13.25
N SER A 8 -14.62 8.04 -11.96
CA SER A 8 -14.86 9.13 -11.03
C SER A 8 -13.98 10.34 -11.35
N ASP A 9 -14.58 11.53 -11.37
CA ASP A 9 -13.86 12.79 -11.59
C ASP A 9 -13.04 13.13 -10.33
N SER A 10 -11.76 12.80 -10.36
CA SER A 10 -10.81 13.03 -9.27
C SER A 10 -10.28 14.47 -9.26
N GLY A 11 -11.16 15.48 -9.28
CA GLY A 11 -10.87 16.89 -9.52
C GLY A 11 -9.70 17.57 -8.76
N ARG A 12 -9.01 16.84 -7.86
CA ARG A 12 -7.79 17.30 -7.17
C ARG A 12 -6.54 16.48 -7.50
N LEU A 13 -6.70 15.26 -8.04
CA LEU A 13 -5.55 14.45 -8.43
C LEU A 13 -5.11 14.84 -9.84
N SER A 14 -3.80 15.01 -10.05
CA SER A 14 -3.31 15.15 -11.41
C SER A 14 -3.56 13.86 -12.21
N THR A 15 -3.73 14.02 -13.53
CA THR A 15 -3.95 12.88 -14.44
C THR A 15 -2.84 11.83 -14.31
N GLU A 16 -1.59 12.30 -14.18
CA GLU A 16 -0.41 11.43 -14.02
C GLU A 16 -0.46 10.66 -12.70
N TYR A 17 -0.88 11.34 -11.62
CA TYR A 17 -0.95 10.69 -10.31
C TYR A 17 -2.10 9.67 -10.25
N LYS A 18 -3.24 9.98 -10.87
CA LYS A 18 -4.34 9.03 -11.03
C LYS A 18 -3.89 7.80 -11.82
N ALA A 19 -3.24 7.98 -12.97
CA ALA A 19 -2.72 6.88 -13.78
C ALA A 19 -1.71 6.01 -13.00
N TYR A 20 -0.89 6.62 -12.15
CA TYR A 20 0.01 5.91 -11.25
C TYR A 20 -0.76 5.05 -10.23
N LEU A 21 -1.76 5.61 -9.54
CA LEU A 21 -2.59 4.85 -8.60
C LEU A 21 -3.35 3.72 -9.30
N ASP A 22 -3.87 3.96 -10.51
CA ASP A 22 -4.49 2.93 -11.36
C ASP A 22 -3.55 1.76 -11.60
N THR A 23 -2.29 2.04 -11.91
CA THR A 23 -1.28 1.00 -12.12
C THR A 23 -1.07 0.15 -10.85
N LEU A 24 -0.99 0.78 -9.67
CA LEU A 24 -0.88 0.04 -8.41
C LEU A 24 -2.10 -0.85 -8.16
N LEU A 25 -3.30 -0.31 -8.34
CA LEU A 25 -4.57 -1.02 -8.14
C LEU A 25 -4.71 -2.21 -9.10
N GLU A 26 -4.37 -2.04 -10.37
CA GLU A 26 -4.41 -3.10 -11.37
C GLU A 26 -3.52 -4.29 -11.01
N GLN A 27 -2.32 -4.04 -10.47
CA GLN A 27 -1.44 -5.11 -10.01
C GLN A 27 -2.06 -5.91 -8.85
N VAL A 28 -2.68 -5.23 -7.88
CA VAL A 28 -3.36 -5.94 -6.77
C VAL A 28 -4.53 -6.77 -7.27
N VAL A 29 -5.38 -6.19 -8.14
CA VAL A 29 -6.55 -6.91 -8.67
C VAL A 29 -6.14 -8.11 -9.53
N LYS A 30 -5.04 -8.01 -10.28
CA LYS A 30 -4.50 -9.12 -11.03
C LYS A 30 -4.13 -10.30 -10.11
N VAL A 31 -3.50 -10.03 -8.97
CA VAL A 31 -3.10 -11.05 -8.00
C VAL A 31 -4.28 -11.53 -7.16
N PHE A 32 -5.17 -10.62 -6.74
CA PHE A 32 -6.32 -10.88 -5.86
C PHE A 32 -7.64 -10.48 -6.54
N PRO A 33 -8.07 -11.18 -7.62
CA PRO A 33 -9.23 -10.78 -8.42
C PRO A 33 -10.56 -10.84 -7.65
N ASP A 34 -10.64 -11.68 -6.62
CA ASP A 34 -11.86 -11.92 -5.84
C ASP A 34 -11.95 -10.99 -4.60
N THR A 35 -11.10 -9.93 -4.53
CA THR A 35 -11.17 -8.98 -3.43
C THR A 35 -12.51 -8.24 -3.44
N LEU A 36 -13.29 -8.37 -2.36
CA LEU A 36 -14.53 -7.62 -2.17
C LEU A 36 -14.20 -6.14 -1.92
N ILE A 37 -14.79 -5.25 -2.72
CA ILE A 37 -14.68 -3.82 -2.52
C ILE A 37 -16.09 -3.26 -2.34
N GLN A 38 -16.29 -2.51 -1.27
CA GLN A 38 -17.59 -1.90 -1.00
C GLN A 38 -17.43 -0.48 -0.44
N PHE A 39 -18.12 0.46 -1.05
CA PHE A 39 -18.26 1.81 -0.51
C PHE A 39 -19.48 1.82 0.42
N VAL A 40 -19.28 2.33 1.64
CA VAL A 40 -20.31 2.33 2.69
C VAL A 40 -20.43 3.73 3.30
N LYS A 41 -21.65 4.15 3.62
CA LYS A 41 -21.91 5.41 4.34
C LYS A 41 -21.70 5.22 5.83
N ASP A 42 -22.08 4.05 6.33
CA ASP A 42 -22.07 3.70 7.75
C ASP A 42 -21.63 2.25 7.97
N VAL A 43 -21.07 1.98 9.14
CA VAL A 43 -20.65 0.63 9.56
C VAL A 43 -21.82 -0.36 9.57
N SER A 44 -23.05 0.09 9.78
CA SER A 44 -24.24 -0.77 9.75
C SER A 44 -24.52 -1.40 8.39
N GLU A 45 -23.97 -0.85 7.30
CA GLU A 45 -24.06 -1.42 5.95
C GLU A 45 -23.12 -2.60 5.75
N ILE A 46 -22.13 -2.78 6.65
CA ILE A 46 -21.17 -3.88 6.57
C ILE A 46 -21.75 -5.14 7.20
N PRO A 47 -21.76 -6.28 6.51
CA PRO A 47 -22.25 -7.52 7.09
C PRO A 47 -21.50 -7.88 8.38
N LYS A 48 -22.26 -8.24 9.43
CA LYS A 48 -21.72 -8.55 10.77
C LYS A 48 -20.65 -9.66 10.76
N LYS A 49 -20.65 -10.53 9.74
CA LYS A 49 -19.66 -11.60 9.58
C LYS A 49 -18.22 -11.09 9.56
N TYR A 50 -17.98 -9.86 9.09
CA TYR A 50 -16.63 -9.27 9.04
C TYR A 50 -16.13 -8.73 10.38
N GLY A 51 -16.98 -8.66 11.41
CA GLY A 51 -16.59 -8.25 12.77
C GLY A 51 -16.13 -6.79 12.91
N ILE A 52 -16.41 -5.94 11.90
CA ILE A 52 -16.01 -4.53 11.89
C ILE A 52 -16.99 -3.75 12.77
N LYS A 53 -16.44 -3.05 13.77
CA LYS A 53 -17.24 -2.25 14.71
C LYS A 53 -17.19 -0.76 14.37
N ASP A 54 -16.03 -0.28 13.90
CA ASP A 54 -15.83 1.10 13.47
C ASP A 54 -14.55 1.23 12.65
N PHE A 55 -14.48 2.27 11.79
CA PHE A 55 -13.29 2.68 11.05
C PHE A 55 -13.44 4.13 10.59
N ALA A 56 -12.33 4.85 10.39
CA ALA A 56 -12.37 6.27 10.03
C ALA A 56 -12.66 6.48 8.53
N PHE A 57 -11.79 6.00 7.66
CA PHE A 57 -11.85 6.23 6.21
C PHE A 57 -11.92 4.92 5.42
N GLY A 58 -11.05 3.97 5.70
CA GLY A 58 -11.01 2.68 5.05
C GLY A 58 -10.75 1.56 6.05
N LYS A 59 -11.08 0.33 5.66
CA LYS A 59 -10.80 -0.89 6.43
C LYS A 59 -10.63 -2.07 5.49
N GLN A 60 -9.53 -2.76 5.62
CA GLN A 60 -9.24 -3.99 4.91
C GLN A 60 -9.08 -5.17 5.87
N GLY A 61 -9.14 -6.39 5.33
CA GLY A 61 -8.91 -7.61 6.07
C GLY A 61 -9.14 -8.85 5.21
N THR A 62 -9.09 -10.00 5.89
CA THR A 62 -9.40 -11.31 5.32
C THR A 62 -10.44 -12.00 6.19
N PHE A 63 -11.46 -12.59 5.58
CA PHE A 63 -12.47 -13.39 6.25
C PHE A 63 -12.75 -14.64 5.42
N ASN A 64 -12.50 -15.84 5.98
CA ASN A 64 -12.61 -17.12 5.27
C ASN A 64 -11.89 -17.10 3.92
N GLU A 65 -10.63 -16.67 3.89
CA GLU A 65 -9.78 -16.52 2.70
C GLU A 65 -10.23 -15.41 1.71
N GLU A 66 -11.42 -14.83 1.88
CA GLU A 66 -11.90 -13.70 1.10
C GLU A 66 -11.27 -12.40 1.60
N LYS A 67 -10.52 -11.72 0.73
CA LYS A 67 -9.99 -10.39 1.03
C LYS A 67 -11.07 -9.33 0.81
N PHE A 68 -11.09 -8.31 1.67
CA PHE A 68 -12.08 -7.24 1.57
C PHE A 68 -11.48 -5.86 1.81
N VAL A 69 -12.10 -4.87 1.19
CA VAL A 69 -11.85 -3.45 1.40
C VAL A 69 -13.19 -2.73 1.55
N PHE A 70 -13.40 -2.09 2.69
CA PHE A 70 -14.52 -1.19 2.91
C PHE A 70 -14.01 0.25 2.96
N VAL A 71 -14.60 1.13 2.15
CA VAL A 71 -14.23 2.55 2.10
C VAL A 71 -15.44 3.37 2.53
N ARG A 72 -15.25 4.26 3.51
CA ARG A 72 -16.32 5.15 3.99
C ARG A 72 -16.58 6.25 2.96
N GLN A 73 -17.82 6.34 2.52
CA GLN A 73 -18.31 7.35 1.61
C GLN A 73 -19.35 8.21 2.31
N THR A 74 -18.97 9.38 2.77
CA THR A 74 -19.91 10.37 3.31
C THR A 74 -20.13 11.48 2.30
N GLU A 75 -21.19 12.29 2.46
CA GLU A 75 -21.46 13.46 1.61
C GLU A 75 -20.32 14.49 1.62
N LYS A 76 -19.47 14.46 2.66
CA LYS A 76 -18.30 15.34 2.83
C LYS A 76 -17.00 14.72 2.31
N THR A 77 -17.01 13.45 1.92
CA THR A 77 -15.81 12.77 1.42
C THR A 77 -15.61 13.14 -0.04
N GLU A 78 -14.57 13.86 -0.35
CA GLU A 78 -14.20 14.19 -1.72
C GLU A 78 -13.83 12.95 -2.51
N GLU A 79 -14.02 12.95 -3.83
CA GLU A 79 -13.70 11.79 -4.68
C GLU A 79 -12.22 11.46 -4.65
N SER A 80 -11.34 12.47 -4.60
CA SER A 80 -9.90 12.29 -4.45
C SER A 80 -9.55 11.52 -3.17
N ASP A 81 -10.18 11.88 -2.04
CA ASP A 81 -9.94 11.21 -0.76
C ASP A 81 -10.39 9.74 -0.80
N ARG A 82 -11.47 9.44 -1.51
CA ARG A 82 -11.94 8.07 -1.72
C ARG A 82 -10.97 7.26 -2.54
N TYR A 83 -10.43 7.86 -3.61
CA TYR A 83 -9.49 7.21 -4.50
C TYR A 83 -8.19 6.86 -3.78
N GLU A 84 -7.60 7.84 -3.10
CA GLU A 84 -6.39 7.65 -2.29
C GLU A 84 -6.61 6.62 -1.17
N THR A 85 -7.74 6.72 -0.45
CA THR A 85 -8.10 5.76 0.60
C THR A 85 -8.25 4.35 0.05
N THR A 86 -8.91 4.19 -1.11
CA THR A 86 -9.05 2.88 -1.74
C THR A 86 -7.69 2.31 -2.12
N ALA A 87 -6.83 3.11 -2.75
CA ALA A 87 -5.48 2.69 -3.10
C ALA A 87 -4.67 2.30 -1.86
N HIS A 88 -4.75 3.08 -0.78
CA HIS A 88 -4.11 2.79 0.50
C HIS A 88 -4.53 1.42 1.07
N GLU A 89 -5.84 1.15 1.15
CA GLU A 89 -6.36 -0.12 1.65
C GLU A 89 -5.98 -1.31 0.76
N PHE A 90 -5.88 -1.10 -0.56
CA PHE A 90 -5.42 -2.13 -1.49
C PHE A 90 -3.94 -2.49 -1.29
N ILE A 91 -3.08 -1.51 -0.99
CA ILE A 91 -1.69 -1.81 -0.62
C ILE A 91 -1.65 -2.68 0.65
N HIS A 92 -2.51 -2.39 1.64
CA HIS A 92 -2.64 -3.24 2.82
C HIS A 92 -3.12 -4.66 2.48
N VAL A 93 -4.13 -4.81 1.62
CA VAL A 93 -4.59 -6.14 1.13
C VAL A 93 -3.43 -6.93 0.54
N ALA A 94 -2.59 -6.27 -0.25
CA ALA A 94 -1.48 -6.89 -0.94
C ALA A 94 -0.31 -7.28 -0.02
N THR A 95 -0.08 -6.53 1.07
CA THR A 95 1.19 -6.59 1.79
C THR A 95 1.08 -6.98 3.26
N SER A 96 -0.06 -6.71 3.92
CA SER A 96 -0.18 -6.87 5.38
C SER A 96 -0.04 -8.31 5.84
N GLU A 97 -0.70 -9.24 5.16
CA GLU A 97 -0.65 -10.67 5.47
C GLU A 97 0.79 -11.20 5.32
N TYR A 98 1.45 -10.88 4.20
CA TYR A 98 2.84 -11.26 3.98
C TYR A 98 3.76 -10.76 5.11
N ILE A 99 3.63 -9.49 5.52
CA ILE A 99 4.46 -8.90 6.57
C ILE A 99 4.21 -9.58 7.93
N ASP A 100 2.95 -9.90 8.24
CA ASP A 100 2.57 -10.54 9.50
C ASP A 100 3.04 -12.00 9.56
N GLU A 101 2.91 -12.76 8.46
CA GLU A 101 3.32 -14.16 8.38
C GLU A 101 4.84 -14.33 8.22
N ASN A 102 5.51 -13.35 7.61
CA ASN A 102 6.94 -13.40 7.32
C ASN A 102 7.72 -12.25 8.00
N PRO A 103 7.65 -12.08 9.32
CA PRO A 103 8.28 -10.95 10.02
C PRO A 103 9.80 -10.91 9.84
N ASN A 104 10.43 -12.07 9.61
CA ASN A 104 11.85 -12.22 9.35
C ASN A 104 12.21 -12.40 7.87
N GLY A 105 11.22 -12.34 6.98
CA GLY A 105 11.41 -12.41 5.53
C GLY A 105 12.18 -11.19 4.99
N THR A 106 12.78 -11.36 3.82
CA THR A 106 13.61 -10.32 3.18
C THR A 106 12.83 -9.01 3.01
N GLN A 107 11.60 -9.07 2.49
CA GLN A 107 10.81 -7.86 2.23
C GLN A 107 10.43 -7.15 3.53
N SER A 108 9.99 -7.89 4.56
CA SER A 108 9.66 -7.33 5.89
C SER A 108 10.88 -6.69 6.57
N LYS A 109 12.06 -7.29 6.45
CA LYS A 109 13.32 -6.70 6.94
C LYS A 109 13.66 -5.43 6.16
N THR A 110 13.49 -5.44 4.84
CA THR A 110 13.77 -4.27 4.00
C THR A 110 12.89 -3.09 4.38
N VAL A 111 11.57 -3.28 4.53
CA VAL A 111 10.66 -2.19 4.96
C VAL A 111 11.09 -1.63 6.33
N ARG A 112 11.48 -2.47 7.28
CA ARG A 112 11.95 -1.98 8.59
C ARG A 112 13.29 -1.23 8.51
N LYS A 113 14.20 -1.62 7.61
CA LYS A 113 15.41 -0.82 7.31
C LYS A 113 15.04 0.55 6.72
N LEU A 114 14.11 0.58 5.75
CA LEU A 114 13.61 1.83 5.18
C LEU A 114 12.95 2.72 6.24
N LEU A 115 12.16 2.13 7.13
CA LEU A 115 11.54 2.85 8.25
C LEU A 115 12.59 3.51 9.17
N ALA A 116 13.71 2.82 9.45
CA ALA A 116 14.80 3.40 10.24
C ALA A 116 15.47 4.60 9.53
N ILE A 117 15.63 4.52 8.20
CA ILE A 117 16.16 5.63 7.37
C ILE A 117 15.19 6.81 7.40
N VAL A 118 13.90 6.56 7.20
CA VAL A 118 12.84 7.59 7.28
C VAL A 118 12.82 8.25 8.65
N LYS A 119 12.94 7.48 9.73
CA LYS A 119 13.01 8.00 11.09
C LYS A 119 14.18 8.96 11.29
N LYS A 120 15.36 8.60 10.76
CA LYS A 120 16.55 9.49 10.80
C LYS A 120 16.29 10.76 10.00
N HIS A 121 15.72 10.66 8.79
CA HIS A 121 15.39 11.81 7.94
C HIS A 121 14.44 12.77 8.66
N VAL A 122 13.30 12.28 9.17
CA VAL A 122 12.32 13.09 9.91
C VAL A 122 12.91 13.72 11.16
N SER A 123 13.80 13.02 11.88
CA SER A 123 14.46 13.55 13.08
C SER A 123 15.41 14.69 12.76
N SER A 124 16.07 14.67 11.59
CA SER A 124 17.01 15.68 11.14
C SER A 124 16.39 16.79 10.28
N ALA A 125 15.10 16.69 9.94
CA ALA A 125 14.41 17.69 9.13
C ALA A 125 14.38 19.06 9.87
N PRO A 126 14.81 20.15 9.21
CA PRO A 126 14.85 21.48 9.81
C PRO A 126 13.44 22.05 10.04
N ASP A 127 12.50 21.69 9.21
CA ASP A 127 11.09 22.09 9.28
C ASP A 127 10.16 20.87 9.27
N LYS A 128 9.54 20.62 10.40
CA LYS A 128 8.58 19.51 10.58
C LYS A 128 7.17 19.86 10.14
N SER A 129 6.89 21.10 9.75
CA SER A 129 5.58 21.52 9.23
C SER A 129 5.41 21.21 7.75
N VAL A 130 6.47 20.86 7.02
CA VAL A 130 6.40 20.37 5.64
C VAL A 130 5.48 19.14 5.60
N LYS A 131 4.44 19.19 4.76
CA LYS A 131 3.37 18.18 4.73
C LYS A 131 3.89 16.75 4.64
N GLY A 132 4.86 16.48 3.76
CA GLY A 132 5.47 15.16 3.63
C GLY A 132 6.18 14.70 4.91
N VAL A 133 6.96 15.57 5.54
CA VAL A 133 7.64 15.29 6.83
C VAL A 133 6.62 15.06 7.94
N HIS A 134 5.55 15.88 7.99
CA HIS A 134 4.45 15.72 8.94
C HIS A 134 3.75 14.38 8.76
N GLY A 135 3.43 13.99 7.52
CA GLY A 135 2.82 12.69 7.20
C GLY A 135 3.71 11.51 7.62
N LEU A 136 5.02 11.57 7.33
CA LEU A 136 5.97 10.57 7.79
C LEU A 136 6.04 10.49 9.32
N ASN A 137 6.02 11.63 10.02
CA ASN A 137 6.01 11.66 11.47
C ASN A 137 4.72 11.02 12.04
N HIS A 138 3.57 11.21 11.38
CA HIS A 138 2.33 10.53 11.74
C HIS A 138 2.47 8.99 11.64
N ILE A 139 3.08 8.47 10.57
CA ILE A 139 3.38 7.03 10.42
C ILE A 139 4.26 6.55 11.57
N LEU A 140 5.33 7.28 11.90
CA LEU A 140 6.27 6.94 12.96
C LEU A 140 5.65 7.00 14.37
N SER A 141 4.55 7.70 14.56
CA SER A 141 3.80 7.77 15.83
C SER A 141 2.92 6.54 16.11
N LYS A 142 2.72 5.65 15.11
CA LYS A 142 1.90 4.45 15.27
C LYS A 142 2.49 3.50 16.33
N ARG A 143 1.61 2.66 16.89
CA ARG A 143 1.83 1.86 18.11
C ARG A 143 3.12 1.02 18.13
N ASN A 144 3.48 0.41 17.01
CA ASN A 144 4.64 -0.47 16.94
C ASN A 144 5.26 -0.50 15.53
N VAL A 145 6.48 -1.06 15.44
CA VAL A 145 7.28 -1.08 14.21
C VAL A 145 6.61 -1.86 13.05
N TYR A 146 5.81 -2.87 13.33
CA TYR A 146 5.12 -3.64 12.27
C TYR A 146 3.96 -2.83 11.68
N VAL A 147 3.18 -2.14 12.53
CA VAL A 147 2.15 -1.21 12.06
C VAL A 147 2.80 -0.06 11.29
N GLN A 148 3.89 0.54 11.82
CA GLN A 148 4.62 1.59 11.10
C GLN A 148 5.12 1.12 9.73
N ALA A 149 5.61 -0.11 9.61
CA ALA A 149 6.09 -0.67 8.35
C ALA A 149 4.97 -0.83 7.33
N LYS A 150 3.80 -1.35 7.74
CA LYS A 150 2.63 -1.49 6.88
C LYS A 150 2.10 -0.13 6.42
N GLU A 151 1.99 0.83 7.33
CA GLU A 151 1.57 2.19 7.01
C GLU A 151 2.59 2.92 6.12
N LEU A 152 3.90 2.68 6.30
CA LEU A 152 4.91 3.24 5.42
C LEU A 152 4.76 2.74 3.99
N LEU A 153 4.47 1.45 3.78
CA LEU A 153 4.15 0.92 2.46
C LEU A 153 2.90 1.58 1.88
N ALA A 154 1.80 1.59 2.62
CA ALA A 154 0.53 2.09 2.13
C ALA A 154 0.59 3.61 1.84
N TYR A 155 0.91 4.45 2.82
CA TYR A 155 1.03 5.90 2.62
C TYR A 155 2.20 6.29 1.71
N GLY A 156 3.33 5.58 1.83
CA GLY A 156 4.52 5.84 1.03
C GLY A 156 4.34 5.58 -0.47
N LEU A 157 3.33 4.82 -0.86
CA LEU A 157 2.98 4.55 -2.24
C LEU A 157 1.73 5.30 -2.72
N THR A 158 0.88 5.82 -1.82
CA THR A 158 -0.43 6.36 -2.20
C THR A 158 -0.68 7.80 -1.78
N HIS A 159 0.19 8.43 -1.01
CA HIS A 159 -0.02 9.79 -0.55
C HIS A 159 0.98 10.76 -1.21
N PRO A 160 0.54 11.72 -2.03
CA PRO A 160 1.42 12.52 -2.90
C PRO A 160 2.54 13.25 -2.16
N GLU A 161 2.24 13.88 -1.03
CA GLU A 161 3.23 14.63 -0.27
C GLU A 161 4.26 13.72 0.40
N ILE A 162 3.84 12.51 0.84
CA ILE A 162 4.74 11.51 1.41
C ILE A 162 5.62 10.92 0.30
N VAL A 163 5.05 10.56 -0.85
CA VAL A 163 5.79 10.11 -2.04
C VAL A 163 6.87 11.13 -2.43
N ALA A 164 6.50 12.42 -2.54
CA ALA A 164 7.43 13.48 -2.86
C ALA A 164 8.56 13.62 -1.84
N GLU A 165 8.29 13.40 -0.55
CA GLU A 165 9.31 13.45 0.49
C GLU A 165 10.22 12.23 0.46
N LEU A 166 9.68 11.02 0.26
CA LEU A 166 10.46 9.78 0.18
C LEU A 166 11.40 9.75 -1.04
N LYS A 167 11.03 10.38 -2.16
CA LYS A 167 11.90 10.54 -3.34
C LYS A 167 13.17 11.35 -3.05
N LYS A 168 13.16 12.22 -2.04
CA LYS A 168 14.33 13.01 -1.63
C LYS A 168 15.32 12.22 -0.76
N ILE A 169 14.93 11.07 -0.24
CA ILE A 169 15.75 10.27 0.67
C ILE A 169 16.54 9.25 -0.17
N PRO A 170 17.89 9.42 -0.33
CA PRO A 170 18.68 8.51 -1.12
C PRO A 170 18.72 7.11 -0.49
N TYR A 171 18.69 6.09 -1.33
CA TYR A 171 18.79 4.69 -0.94
C TYR A 171 19.57 3.91 -1.98
N THR A 172 20.42 2.99 -1.53
CA THR A 172 21.10 2.03 -2.40
C THR A 172 20.51 0.66 -2.14
N TRP A 173 19.99 0.03 -3.21
CA TRP A 173 19.42 -1.31 -3.10
C TRP A 173 20.52 -2.32 -2.77
N ALA A 174 20.42 -2.98 -1.62
CA ALA A 174 21.41 -3.92 -1.17
C ALA A 174 21.28 -5.23 -1.95
N THR A 175 22.40 -5.80 -2.37
CA THR A 175 22.48 -7.11 -3.08
C THR A 175 21.85 -8.27 -2.31
N GLU A 176 21.80 -8.17 -0.99
CA GLU A 176 21.10 -9.11 -0.10
C GLU A 176 19.58 -9.15 -0.26
N ASN A 177 18.97 -8.16 -0.96
CA ASN A 177 17.53 -8.10 -1.23
C ASN A 177 17.06 -9.06 -2.33
N LYS A 178 17.88 -10.01 -2.77
CA LYS A 178 17.56 -11.08 -3.73
C LYS A 178 16.98 -10.61 -5.06
N GLY A 179 17.46 -9.47 -5.57
CA GLY A 179 17.04 -8.96 -6.87
C GLY A 179 15.66 -8.28 -6.85
N ILE A 180 15.26 -7.87 -8.01
CA ILE A 180 14.00 -7.17 -8.27
C ILE A 180 13.15 -8.10 -9.14
N GLY A 181 12.00 -8.54 -8.63
CA GLY A 181 11.07 -9.39 -9.36
C GLY A 181 10.48 -8.66 -10.57
N ALA A 182 9.90 -9.41 -11.51
CA ALA A 182 9.37 -8.86 -12.76
C ALA A 182 8.30 -7.76 -12.53
N ILE A 183 7.41 -7.93 -11.55
CA ILE A 183 6.39 -6.93 -11.20
C ILE A 183 7.06 -5.66 -10.68
N ALA A 184 8.03 -5.80 -9.75
CA ALA A 184 8.77 -4.65 -9.23
C ALA A 184 9.58 -3.94 -10.32
N ALA A 185 10.26 -4.68 -11.19
CA ALA A 185 11.04 -4.13 -12.31
C ALA A 185 10.17 -3.33 -13.29
N SER A 186 8.93 -3.74 -13.53
CA SER A 186 8.00 -3.02 -14.40
C SER A 186 7.53 -1.68 -13.82
N MET A 187 7.70 -1.45 -12.52
CA MET A 187 7.30 -0.22 -11.81
C MET A 187 8.47 0.77 -11.63
N LEU A 188 9.70 0.34 -11.90
CA LEU A 188 10.90 1.15 -11.70
C LEU A 188 11.39 1.72 -13.03
N GLU A 189 11.65 3.03 -13.07
CA GLU A 189 12.18 3.70 -14.26
C GLU A 189 13.64 3.31 -14.57
N THR A 190 14.44 3.07 -13.53
CA THR A 190 15.90 2.87 -13.63
C THR A 190 16.35 1.42 -13.42
N GLY A 191 15.43 0.50 -13.23
CA GLY A 191 15.73 -0.92 -12.97
C GLY A 191 16.18 -1.23 -11.54
N GLU A 192 16.85 -0.31 -10.83
CA GLU A 192 17.21 -0.45 -9.42
C GLU A 192 16.80 0.78 -8.61
N PRO A 193 16.29 0.60 -7.37
CA PRO A 193 15.89 1.72 -6.51
C PRO A 193 17.08 2.62 -6.15
N THR A 194 16.91 3.93 -6.32
CA THR A 194 17.88 4.97 -5.98
C THR A 194 17.44 5.82 -4.78
N ASN A 195 16.19 5.71 -4.38
CA ASN A 195 15.60 6.41 -3.25
C ASN A 195 14.62 5.51 -2.47
N VAL A 196 14.18 5.99 -1.30
CA VAL A 196 13.29 5.22 -0.42
C VAL A 196 11.94 4.90 -1.08
N TYR A 197 11.39 5.81 -1.88
CA TYR A 197 10.14 5.57 -2.60
C TYR A 197 10.27 4.41 -3.58
N GLU A 198 11.29 4.41 -4.42
CA GLU A 198 11.56 3.32 -5.38
C GLU A 198 11.84 1.99 -4.67
N ALA A 199 12.51 2.04 -3.51
CA ALA A 199 12.72 0.86 -2.69
C ALA A 199 11.40 0.29 -2.13
N LEU A 200 10.42 1.14 -1.76
CA LEU A 200 9.08 0.68 -1.37
C LEU A 200 8.32 0.07 -2.56
N LEU A 201 8.42 0.66 -3.76
CA LEU A 201 7.87 0.07 -4.98
C LEU A 201 8.45 -1.32 -5.26
N ALA A 202 9.77 -1.47 -5.13
CA ALA A 202 10.45 -2.76 -5.31
C ALA A 202 9.98 -3.81 -4.29
N VAL A 203 9.85 -3.42 -3.02
CA VAL A 203 9.31 -4.31 -1.98
C VAL A 203 7.88 -4.73 -2.29
N TYR A 204 7.03 -3.78 -2.64
CA TYR A 204 5.63 -4.02 -3.00
C TYR A 204 5.50 -4.99 -4.17
N GLY A 205 6.20 -4.73 -5.27
CA GLY A 205 6.18 -5.61 -6.44
C GLY A 205 6.75 -7.00 -6.17
N ASN A 206 7.78 -7.11 -5.31
CA ASN A 206 8.32 -8.40 -4.89
C ASN A 206 7.32 -9.20 -4.04
N ILE A 207 6.59 -8.54 -3.12
CA ILE A 207 5.53 -9.20 -2.34
C ILE A 207 4.42 -9.69 -3.26
N LEU A 208 3.94 -8.87 -4.19
CA LEU A 208 2.93 -9.28 -5.17
C LEU A 208 3.38 -10.49 -5.99
N GLY A 209 4.62 -10.54 -6.46
CA GLY A 209 5.17 -11.69 -7.21
C GLY A 209 5.23 -12.97 -6.36
N ILE A 210 5.51 -12.87 -5.06
CA ILE A 210 5.47 -14.01 -4.13
C ILE A 210 4.04 -14.51 -3.98
N GLU A 211 3.07 -13.62 -3.77
CA GLU A 211 1.66 -13.96 -3.61
C GLU A 211 1.06 -14.56 -4.90
N GLU A 212 1.38 -14.01 -6.07
CA GLU A 212 0.97 -14.56 -7.37
C GLU A 212 1.43 -16.02 -7.51
N ASN A 213 2.70 -16.32 -7.24
CA ASN A 213 3.25 -17.67 -7.29
C ASN A 213 2.60 -18.62 -6.26
N ARG A 214 2.29 -18.12 -5.05
CA ARG A 214 1.62 -18.90 -4.01
C ARG A 214 0.20 -19.31 -4.47
N LEU A 215 -0.56 -18.38 -4.99
CA LEU A 215 -1.93 -18.62 -5.47
C LEU A 215 -1.95 -19.58 -6.67
N GLU A 216 -1.03 -19.46 -7.62
CA GLU A 216 -0.92 -20.39 -8.74
C GLU A 216 -0.60 -21.82 -8.29
N SER A 217 0.30 -21.99 -7.32
CA SER A 217 0.63 -23.32 -6.79
C SER A 217 -0.55 -23.97 -6.09
N THR A 218 -1.34 -23.20 -5.34
CA THR A 218 -2.55 -23.69 -4.68
C THR A 218 -3.61 -24.12 -5.72
N ARG A 219 -3.85 -23.31 -6.76
CA ARG A 219 -4.79 -23.64 -7.83
C ARG A 219 -4.42 -24.94 -8.57
N ARG A 220 -3.14 -25.18 -8.81
CA ARG A 220 -2.66 -26.42 -9.44
C ARG A 220 -2.89 -27.65 -8.55
N SER A 221 -2.70 -27.51 -7.23
CA SER A 221 -2.88 -28.63 -6.28
C SER A 221 -4.35 -28.99 -6.03
N THR A 222 -5.30 -28.09 -6.26
CA THR A 222 -6.75 -28.33 -6.13
C THR A 222 -7.40 -28.87 -7.41
N SER A 223 -6.66 -28.86 -8.54
CA SER A 223 -7.14 -29.33 -9.85
C SER A 223 -6.70 -30.76 -10.17
N THR A 224 -5.99 -31.43 -9.25
CA THR A 224 -5.60 -32.87 -9.30
C THR A 224 -6.42 -33.69 -8.34
#